data_0692ec688a8c032c990d91ac18864aec
#
_entry.id   0692ec688a8c032c990d91ac18864aec
#
_cell.length_a   1.000
_cell.length_b   1.000
_cell.length_c   1.000
_cell.angle_alpha   90.00
_cell.angle_beta   90.00
_cell.angle_gamma   90.00
#
_symmetry.space_group_name_H-M   'P 1'
#
loop_
_entity.id
_entity.type
_entity.pdbx_description
1 polymer ?
#
loop_
_entity_poly.entity_id
_entity_poly.type
_entity_poly.pdbx_seq_one_letter_code
_entity_poly.pdbx_strand_id
1 'polypeptide(L)'
;MSIYDPLRDKLVANNSASLKMAFADVEMFIGRALPISAYEYDAWWANEDPNKTNHSHSLAWTVPGYRAEPNRLQRTVTFRRRG
;
A
#
# COMPACT_ATOMS: atom_id res chain seq x y z
N MET A 1 -0.41 6.18 -15.62
CA MET A 1 -1.43 5.53 -14.77
C MET A 1 -0.92 4.21 -14.25
N SER A 2 -1.03 3.97 -12.97
CA SER A 2 -0.51 2.77 -12.32
C SER A 2 -1.64 1.79 -11.99
N ILE A 3 -1.32 0.48 -12.01
CA ILE A 3 -2.27 -0.53 -11.56
C ILE A 3 -2.62 -0.36 -10.07
N TYR A 4 -1.82 0.37 -9.32
CA TYR A 4 -2.04 0.64 -7.90
C TYR A 4 -2.87 1.90 -7.64
N ASP A 5 -3.32 2.61 -8.68
CA ASP A 5 -4.13 3.81 -8.53
C ASP A 5 -5.43 3.58 -7.76
N PRO A 6 -6.15 2.45 -7.92
CA PRO A 6 -7.35 2.21 -7.11
C PRO A 6 -7.05 2.14 -5.61
N LEU A 7 -5.89 1.61 -5.21
CA LEU A 7 -5.47 1.62 -3.81
C LEU A 7 -5.20 3.06 -3.35
N ARG A 8 -4.50 3.85 -4.15
CA ARG A 8 -4.24 5.26 -3.86
C ARG A 8 -5.58 6.00 -3.66
N ASP A 9 -6.53 5.80 -4.56
CA ASP A 9 -7.83 6.47 -4.49
C ASP A 9 -8.58 6.09 -3.22
N LYS A 10 -8.50 4.83 -2.81
CA LYS A 10 -9.10 4.37 -1.54
C LYS A 10 -8.48 5.09 -0.34
N LEU A 11 -7.15 5.25 -0.35
CA LEU A 11 -6.45 5.92 0.74
C LEU A 11 -6.74 7.42 0.78
N VAL A 12 -6.82 8.06 -0.40
CA VAL A 12 -7.19 9.48 -0.49
C VAL A 12 -8.58 9.70 0.11
N ALA A 13 -9.51 8.79 -0.13
CA ALA A 13 -10.89 8.89 0.36
C ALA A 13 -11.03 8.50 1.83
N ASN A 14 -10.01 7.88 2.44
CA ASN A 14 -10.08 7.43 3.83
C ASN A 14 -10.03 8.61 4.79
N ASN A 15 -10.97 8.68 5.73
CA ASN A 15 -11.05 9.76 6.71
C ASN A 15 -10.46 9.40 8.07
N SER A 16 -10.02 8.16 8.25
CA SER A 16 -9.43 7.68 9.50
C SER A 16 -7.92 7.89 9.50
N ALA A 17 -7.32 7.89 10.69
CA ALA A 17 -5.87 7.99 10.84
C ALA A 17 -5.15 6.73 10.35
N SER A 18 -5.85 5.60 10.27
CA SER A 18 -5.30 4.35 9.77
C SER A 18 -6.37 3.53 9.06
N LEU A 19 -5.90 2.63 8.19
CA LEU A 19 -6.77 1.68 7.48
C LEU A 19 -6.05 0.35 7.39
N LYS A 20 -6.61 -0.68 8.01
CA LYS A 20 -6.08 -2.03 7.95
C LYS A 20 -6.80 -2.81 6.86
N MET A 21 -6.04 -3.50 6.02
CA MET A 21 -6.57 -4.30 4.91
C MET A 21 -5.85 -5.64 4.86
N ALA A 22 -6.57 -6.70 4.49
CA ALA A 22 -5.93 -7.94 4.10
C ALA A 22 -5.22 -7.75 2.74
N PHE A 23 -4.18 -8.52 2.48
CA PHE A 23 -3.54 -8.50 1.16
C PHE A 23 -4.55 -8.83 0.06
N ALA A 24 -5.50 -9.75 0.36
CA ALA A 24 -6.57 -10.09 -0.57
C ALA A 24 -7.46 -8.88 -0.91
N ASP A 25 -7.69 -7.98 0.04
CA ASP A 25 -8.46 -6.75 -0.21
C ASP A 25 -7.70 -5.82 -1.15
N VAL A 26 -6.39 -5.70 -0.97
CA VAL A 26 -5.56 -4.91 -1.87
C VAL A 26 -5.66 -5.47 -3.28
N GLU A 27 -5.58 -6.80 -3.42
CA GLU A 27 -5.72 -7.47 -4.72
C GLU A 27 -7.07 -7.18 -5.37
N MET A 28 -8.13 -7.14 -4.58
CA MET A 28 -9.46 -6.79 -5.10
C MET A 28 -9.50 -5.37 -5.65
N PHE A 29 -8.90 -4.41 -4.92
CA PHE A 29 -8.89 -3.02 -5.38
C PHE A 29 -8.08 -2.82 -6.65
N ILE A 30 -6.93 -3.46 -6.76
CA ILE A 30 -6.07 -3.30 -7.94
C ILE A 30 -6.46 -4.24 -9.09
N GLY A 31 -7.36 -5.20 -8.86
CA GLY A 31 -7.87 -6.09 -9.88
C GLY A 31 -6.90 -7.17 -10.34
N ARG A 32 -5.90 -7.49 -9.54
CA ARG A 32 -4.92 -8.54 -9.84
C ARG A 32 -4.20 -9.00 -8.59
N ALA A 33 -3.56 -10.16 -8.67
CA ALA A 33 -2.74 -10.67 -7.57
C ALA A 33 -1.55 -9.75 -7.31
N LEU A 34 -1.20 -9.59 -6.02
CA LEU A 34 0.06 -8.96 -5.64
C LEU A 34 1.23 -9.86 -6.07
N PRO A 35 2.41 -9.27 -6.36
CA PRO A 35 3.58 -10.08 -6.65
C PRO A 35 3.98 -10.90 -5.42
N ILE A 36 4.66 -12.02 -5.66
CA ILE A 36 5.13 -12.91 -4.58
C ILE A 36 5.97 -12.16 -3.55
N SER A 37 6.76 -11.18 -4.00
CA SER A 37 7.59 -10.37 -3.10
C SER A 37 6.78 -9.64 -2.04
N ALA A 38 5.53 -9.29 -2.31
CA ALA A 38 4.67 -8.65 -1.31
C ALA A 38 4.32 -9.60 -0.17
N TYR A 39 4.27 -10.90 -0.46
CA TYR A 39 3.99 -11.94 0.54
C TYR A 39 5.24 -12.41 1.28
N GLU A 40 6.41 -12.28 0.68
CA GLU A 40 7.64 -12.85 1.20
C GLU A 40 8.59 -11.84 1.84
N TYR A 41 8.50 -10.56 1.46
CA TYR A 41 9.48 -9.55 1.91
C TYR A 41 8.79 -8.29 2.40
N ASP A 42 9.13 -7.86 3.61
CA ASP A 42 8.68 -6.57 4.13
C ASP A 42 9.19 -5.42 3.25
N ALA A 43 10.33 -5.61 2.61
CA ALA A 43 10.93 -4.59 1.73
C ALA A 43 10.02 -4.17 0.58
N TRP A 44 9.12 -5.06 0.12
CA TRP A 44 8.16 -4.68 -0.92
C TRP A 44 7.23 -3.54 -0.43
N TRP A 45 6.95 -3.52 0.86
CA TRP A 45 6.08 -2.52 1.50
C TRP A 45 6.85 -1.31 2.02
N ALA A 46 8.12 -1.13 1.61
CA ALA A 46 8.95 -0.04 2.08
C ALA A 46 8.33 1.32 1.77
N ASN A 47 8.46 2.24 2.72
CA ASN A 47 7.91 3.59 2.62
C ASN A 47 8.96 4.52 2.01
N GLU A 48 9.15 4.38 0.69
CA GLU A 48 10.17 5.12 -0.05
C GLU A 48 9.76 6.58 -0.21
N ASP A 49 10.77 7.46 -0.31
CA ASP A 49 10.55 8.87 -0.57
C ASP A 49 9.88 9.03 -1.95
N PRO A 50 8.66 9.58 -2.03
CA PRO A 50 7.95 9.70 -3.29
C PRO A 50 8.65 10.62 -4.30
N ASN A 51 9.57 11.47 -3.85
CA ASN A 51 10.34 12.35 -4.73
C ASN A 51 11.57 11.64 -5.33
N LYS A 52 11.92 10.46 -4.85
CA LYS A 52 13.14 9.75 -5.23
C LYS A 52 12.88 8.38 -5.84
N THR A 53 11.72 7.79 -5.60
CA THR A 53 11.40 6.46 -6.12
C THR A 53 10.52 6.56 -7.36
N ASN A 54 10.66 5.58 -8.25
CA ASN A 54 9.73 5.35 -9.35
C ASN A 54 8.95 4.04 -9.17
N HIS A 55 9.01 3.42 -7.99
CA HIS A 55 8.25 2.22 -7.68
C HIS A 55 6.79 2.59 -7.46
N SER A 56 5.94 2.30 -8.44
CA SER A 56 4.55 2.73 -8.45
C SER A 56 3.72 2.20 -7.28
N HIS A 57 4.05 1.00 -6.76
CA HIS A 57 3.32 0.47 -5.62
C HIS A 57 3.54 1.31 -4.36
N SER A 58 4.78 1.72 -4.10
CA SER A 58 5.07 2.58 -2.95
C SER A 58 4.39 3.94 -3.08
N LEU A 59 4.35 4.51 -4.27
CA LEU A 59 3.70 5.79 -4.52
C LEU A 59 2.20 5.76 -4.17
N ALA A 60 1.56 4.59 -4.27
CA ALA A 60 0.12 4.47 -4.00
C ALA A 60 -0.23 4.90 -2.57
N TRP A 61 0.65 4.66 -1.60
CA TRP A 61 0.39 5.08 -0.21
C TRP A 61 1.22 6.26 0.25
N THR A 62 2.43 6.42 -0.29
CA THR A 62 3.29 7.54 0.16
C THR A 62 2.81 8.89 -0.37
N VAL A 63 2.30 8.95 -1.60
CA VAL A 63 1.79 10.20 -2.19
C VAL A 63 0.59 10.73 -1.40
N PRO A 64 -0.43 9.90 -1.05
CA PRO A 64 -1.52 10.40 -0.19
C PRO A 64 -1.13 10.67 1.26
N GLY A 65 0.11 10.42 1.65
CA GLY A 65 0.58 10.73 2.98
C GLY A 65 0.44 9.61 4.00
N TYR A 66 0.43 8.36 3.54
CA TYR A 66 0.38 7.18 4.41
C TYR A 66 1.70 6.44 4.43
N ARG A 67 1.90 5.63 5.46
CA ARG A 67 2.97 4.65 5.51
C ARG A 67 2.36 3.26 5.64
N ALA A 68 2.96 2.28 4.98
CA ALA A 68 2.54 0.89 5.06
C ALA A 68 3.25 0.19 6.21
N GLU A 69 2.49 -0.60 6.97
CA GLU A 69 2.99 -1.46 8.05
C GLU A 69 2.48 -2.87 7.79
N PRO A 70 3.26 -3.70 7.08
CA PRO A 70 2.79 -5.05 6.74
C PRO A 70 2.90 -6.00 7.91
N ASN A 71 2.00 -6.97 7.94
CA ASN A 71 2.10 -8.16 8.77
C ASN A 71 1.99 -9.36 7.83
N ARG A 72 3.12 -9.84 7.32
CA ARG A 72 3.14 -10.91 6.32
C ARG A 72 2.64 -12.24 6.87
N LEU A 73 2.83 -12.47 8.15
CA LEU A 73 2.35 -13.70 8.79
C LEU A 73 0.82 -13.78 8.73
N GLN A 74 0.14 -12.67 9.00
CA GLN A 74 -1.31 -12.58 8.94
C GLN A 74 -1.82 -12.17 7.54
N ARG A 75 -0.92 -11.80 6.65
CA ARG A 75 -1.24 -11.31 5.30
C ARG A 75 -2.17 -10.10 5.35
N THR A 76 -1.81 -9.16 6.21
CA THR A 76 -2.51 -7.87 6.35
C THR A 76 -1.51 -6.73 6.27
N VAL A 77 -2.01 -5.55 5.95
CA VAL A 77 -1.22 -4.32 5.97
C VAL A 77 -2.05 -3.22 6.61
N THR A 78 -1.43 -2.44 7.48
CA THR A 78 -2.05 -1.25 8.05
C THR A 78 -1.41 -0.03 7.39
N PHE A 79 -2.23 0.81 6.78
CA PHE A 79 -1.79 2.10 6.26
C PHE A 79 -2.09 3.15 7.33
N ARG A 80 -1.04 3.84 7.82
CA ARG A 80 -1.18 4.89 8.83
C ARG A 80 -0.87 6.23 8.21
N ARG A 81 -1.71 7.21 8.51
CA ARG A 81 -1.50 8.56 8.03
C ARG A 81 -0.27 9.16 8.72
N ARG A 82 0.61 9.75 7.94
CA ARG A 82 1.81 10.39 8.45
C ARG A 82 1.44 11.76 9.00
N GLY A 83 1.94 12.03 10.18
CA GLY A 83 1.83 13.33 10.80
C GLY A 83 1.05 14.08 11.33
#